data_7bb11435944d5c154b1a61a5e7eb5fb7
#
_entry.id   7bb11435944d5c154b1a61a5e7eb5fb7
#
_cell.length_a   1.000
_cell.length_b   1.000
_cell.length_c   1.000
_cell.angle_alpha   90.00
_cell.angle_beta   90.00
_cell.angle_gamma   90.00
#
_symmetry.space_group_name_H-M   'P 1'
#
loop_
_entity.id
_entity.type
_entity.pdbx_description
1 polymer ?
#
loop_
_entity_poly.entity_id
_entity_poly.type
_entity_poly.pdbx_seq_one_letter_code
_entity_poly.pdbx_strand_id
1 'polypeptide(L)'
;LSYNYPQWEVVEYETSDAAVKAMQKGETDCIVSNSGTVSDYLKNNKLHSVFLTKEADVPFAVRQGEPVLLSILNKTLTSMPITQFSGAVVSYNASSRKVTAKDFIQDNLLTVSLIVGISFFVVLCIILRSLKKSKRAEEKSKKSAEQALKLNQELEEKQQELQNALVEAQSANKAKTSFLNNMSHDIRTPINGIMGMLTILEKSGNDGERAKDCLNKINESSKLLLSLVNDVLDMAKLESDTVVFGDESINLDQVCKEITESLYFQAEEKGLHVIGEHDDYSGIYVWSNAVHLKKVLMNLFTNSMKYNKVNGSIYMSMRTIERSEDHMTCEFKIRDNGIGMSEEFIKNELFTPFVQADNSPRSDYNGTGLGMPIVKQLVEKMGGTITVESKLGEGSCFTVILPFKIDTNARPEEKED
;
A
#
# COMPACT_ATOMS: atom_id res chain seq x y z
N LEU A 1 21.99 -13.89 -11.78
CA LEU A 1 23.25 -13.79 -12.54
C LEU A 1 24.37 -14.54 -11.83
N SER A 2 24.65 -14.26 -10.58
CA SER A 2 25.72 -14.88 -9.78
C SER A 2 25.65 -16.42 -9.68
N TYR A 3 24.47 -17.03 -9.77
CA TYR A 3 24.31 -18.49 -9.77
C TYR A 3 24.76 -19.14 -11.08
N ASN A 4 24.49 -18.51 -12.21
CA ASN A 4 24.84 -19.06 -13.53
C ASN A 4 26.22 -18.63 -14.05
N TYR A 5 26.76 -17.57 -13.48
CA TYR A 5 28.04 -16.97 -13.88
C TYR A 5 28.86 -16.59 -12.62
N PRO A 6 29.35 -17.58 -11.86
CA PRO A 6 30.03 -17.31 -10.57
C PRO A 6 31.36 -16.56 -10.72
N GLN A 7 31.89 -16.47 -11.95
CA GLN A 7 33.11 -15.72 -12.26
C GLN A 7 32.88 -14.24 -12.52
N TRP A 8 31.60 -13.77 -12.53
CA TRP A 8 31.29 -12.36 -12.73
C TRP A 8 31.09 -11.66 -11.40
N GLU A 9 31.70 -10.52 -11.25
CA GLU A 9 31.42 -9.61 -10.16
C GLU A 9 30.17 -8.79 -10.51
N VAL A 10 29.09 -9.03 -9.75
CA VAL A 10 27.79 -8.37 -10.01
C VAL A 10 27.65 -7.20 -9.05
N VAL A 11 27.55 -5.99 -9.63
CA VAL A 11 27.30 -4.76 -8.88
C VAL A 11 25.86 -4.31 -9.15
N GLU A 12 25.10 -4.10 -8.10
CA GLU A 12 23.70 -3.64 -8.20
C GLU A 12 23.62 -2.11 -8.10
N TYR A 13 22.81 -1.52 -8.95
CA TYR A 13 22.54 -0.08 -8.96
C TYR A 13 21.04 0.17 -8.74
N GLU A 14 20.71 1.21 -7.99
CA GLU A 14 19.31 1.56 -7.70
C GLU A 14 18.51 1.94 -8.96
N THR A 15 19.15 2.43 -9.98
CA THR A 15 18.53 2.81 -11.24
C THR A 15 19.37 2.39 -12.44
N SER A 16 18.69 2.13 -13.56
CA SER A 16 19.35 1.83 -14.84
C SER A 16 20.25 2.96 -15.31
N ASP A 17 19.90 4.21 -15.05
CA ASP A 17 20.72 5.39 -15.39
C ASP A 17 22.03 5.43 -14.59
N ALA A 18 22.00 5.03 -13.33
CA ALA A 18 23.20 4.94 -12.51
C ALA A 18 24.14 3.86 -13.05
N ALA A 19 23.61 2.69 -13.42
CA ALA A 19 24.37 1.60 -14.03
C ALA A 19 25.01 2.03 -15.37
N VAL A 20 24.26 2.72 -16.25
CA VAL A 20 24.79 3.24 -17.53
C VAL A 20 25.91 4.24 -17.32
N LYS A 21 25.80 5.14 -16.35
CA LYS A 21 26.85 6.10 -16.01
C LYS A 21 28.11 5.42 -15.48
N ALA A 22 27.96 4.39 -14.64
CA ALA A 22 29.08 3.59 -14.13
C ALA A 22 29.84 2.89 -15.27
N MET A 23 29.11 2.29 -16.22
CA MET A 23 29.70 1.67 -17.40
C MET A 23 30.43 2.71 -18.30
N GLN A 24 29.84 3.88 -18.51
CA GLN A 24 30.48 4.95 -19.28
C GLN A 24 31.80 5.47 -18.65
N LYS A 25 31.89 5.43 -17.32
CA LYS A 25 33.12 5.78 -16.58
C LYS A 25 34.15 4.64 -16.55
N GLY A 26 33.79 3.43 -16.97
CA GLY A 26 34.67 2.27 -16.93
C GLY A 26 34.71 1.60 -15.55
N GLU A 27 33.71 1.84 -14.70
CA GLU A 27 33.55 1.17 -13.40
C GLU A 27 32.94 -0.24 -13.55
N THR A 28 32.23 -0.50 -14.65
CA THR A 28 31.67 -1.81 -15.04
C THR A 28 31.84 -2.03 -16.53
N ASP A 29 32.02 -3.30 -16.94
CA ASP A 29 32.27 -3.67 -18.34
C ASP A 29 30.99 -3.81 -19.16
N CYS A 30 29.90 -4.27 -18.54
CA CYS A 30 28.60 -4.45 -19.19
C CYS A 30 27.44 -4.29 -18.22
N ILE A 31 26.26 -4.13 -18.77
CA ILE A 31 24.99 -4.08 -18.01
C ILE A 31 24.07 -5.18 -18.52
N VAL A 32 23.43 -5.90 -17.61
CA VAL A 32 22.38 -6.86 -17.93
C VAL A 32 21.03 -6.22 -17.67
N SER A 33 20.21 -6.14 -18.72
CA SER A 33 18.89 -5.52 -18.65
C SER A 33 17.89 -6.25 -19.58
N ASN A 34 16.61 -5.97 -19.43
CA ASN A 34 15.59 -6.51 -20.33
C ASN A 34 15.49 -5.72 -21.65
N SER A 35 14.90 -6.34 -22.69
CA SER A 35 14.79 -5.77 -24.04
C SER A 35 14.02 -4.42 -24.08
N GLY A 36 13.05 -4.23 -23.20
CA GLY A 36 12.25 -3.00 -23.17
C GLY A 36 13.03 -1.77 -22.70
N THR A 37 13.98 -1.95 -21.78
CA THR A 37 14.78 -0.85 -21.21
C THR A 37 16.00 -0.50 -22.05
N VAL A 38 16.52 -1.46 -22.82
CA VAL A 38 17.77 -1.30 -23.58
C VAL A 38 17.64 -0.36 -24.77
N SER A 39 16.48 -0.35 -25.45
CA SER A 39 16.29 0.43 -26.68
C SER A 39 16.52 1.94 -26.50
N ASP A 40 16.16 2.47 -25.33
CA ASP A 40 16.32 3.90 -25.04
C ASP A 40 17.77 4.30 -24.76
N TYR A 41 18.54 3.37 -24.17
CA TYR A 41 19.95 3.61 -23.85
C TYR A 41 20.88 3.43 -25.07
N LEU A 42 20.52 2.54 -26.04
CA LEU A 42 21.28 2.31 -27.25
C LEU A 42 21.36 3.56 -28.14
N LYS A 43 20.25 4.31 -28.25
CA LYS A 43 20.18 5.50 -29.12
C LYS A 43 21.01 6.66 -28.62
N ASN A 44 21.03 6.86 -27.31
CA ASN A 44 21.58 8.07 -26.70
C ASN A 44 23.01 7.90 -26.16
N ASN A 45 23.46 6.68 -25.87
CA ASN A 45 24.69 6.45 -25.10
C ASN A 45 25.83 5.75 -25.88
N LYS A 46 25.71 5.60 -27.20
CA LYS A 46 26.70 4.91 -28.03
C LYS A 46 27.10 3.54 -27.52
N LEU A 47 26.10 2.75 -27.12
CA LEU A 47 26.26 1.41 -26.62
C LEU A 47 25.91 0.38 -27.70
N HIS A 48 26.48 -0.82 -27.59
CA HIS A 48 26.11 -1.97 -28.41
C HIS A 48 25.43 -3.02 -27.52
N SER A 49 24.39 -3.67 -28.04
CA SER A 49 23.72 -4.77 -27.34
C SER A 49 24.10 -6.10 -27.93
N VAL A 50 24.25 -7.11 -27.09
CA VAL A 50 24.47 -8.51 -27.45
C VAL A 50 23.45 -9.36 -26.69
N PHE A 51 22.84 -10.33 -27.40
CA PHE A 51 21.89 -11.24 -26.75
C PHE A 51 22.61 -12.44 -26.12
N LEU A 52 22.27 -12.72 -24.87
CA LEU A 52 22.82 -13.86 -24.13
C LEU A 52 22.40 -15.22 -24.70
N THR A 53 21.17 -15.31 -25.17
CA THR A 53 20.63 -16.51 -25.88
C THR A 53 19.55 -16.07 -26.87
N LYS A 54 19.27 -16.93 -27.87
CA LYS A 54 18.18 -16.68 -28.83
C LYS A 54 16.78 -16.78 -28.24
N GLU A 55 16.65 -17.32 -27.03
CA GLU A 55 15.34 -17.63 -26.41
C GLU A 55 15.01 -16.73 -25.21
N ALA A 56 16.00 -16.03 -24.70
CA ALA A 56 15.77 -15.14 -23.56
C ALA A 56 16.13 -13.72 -23.93
N ASP A 57 15.36 -12.95 -24.59
CA ASP A 57 15.54 -11.52 -24.95
C ASP A 57 16.36 -10.66 -23.95
N VAL A 58 17.54 -11.12 -23.56
CA VAL A 58 18.46 -10.43 -22.66
C VAL A 58 19.67 -9.95 -23.46
N PRO A 59 19.66 -8.73 -23.96
CA PRO A 59 20.80 -8.15 -24.67
C PRO A 59 21.91 -7.78 -23.70
N PHE A 60 23.16 -8.02 -24.10
CA PHE A 60 24.32 -7.39 -23.49
C PHE A 60 24.64 -6.10 -24.21
N ALA A 61 24.93 -5.07 -23.45
CA ALA A 61 25.49 -3.84 -23.98
C ALA A 61 26.97 -3.73 -23.57
N VAL A 62 27.85 -3.56 -24.56
CA VAL A 62 29.27 -3.29 -24.34
C VAL A 62 29.60 -1.87 -24.78
N ARG A 63 30.65 -1.30 -24.21
CA ARG A 63 31.07 0.05 -24.54
C ARG A 63 31.49 0.16 -26.01
N GLN A 64 31.11 1.25 -26.67
CA GLN A 64 31.51 1.54 -28.03
C GLN A 64 33.03 1.79 -28.08
N GLY A 65 33.75 1.10 -28.93
CA GLY A 65 35.22 1.18 -29.03
C GLY A 65 35.94 -0.07 -28.52
N GLU A 66 35.21 -1.12 -28.08
CA GLU A 66 35.76 -2.42 -27.70
C GLU A 66 35.48 -3.49 -28.76
N PRO A 67 36.03 -3.37 -29.99
CA PRO A 67 35.71 -4.31 -31.09
C PRO A 67 36.19 -5.74 -30.83
N VAL A 68 37.23 -5.88 -30.01
CA VAL A 68 37.80 -7.18 -29.67
C VAL A 68 36.84 -7.92 -28.73
N LEU A 69 36.32 -7.27 -27.69
CA LEU A 69 35.37 -7.85 -26.77
C LEU A 69 34.03 -8.18 -27.47
N LEU A 70 33.54 -7.29 -28.32
CA LEU A 70 32.35 -7.51 -29.13
C LEU A 70 32.54 -8.70 -30.11
N SER A 71 33.71 -8.79 -30.75
CA SER A 71 34.06 -9.91 -31.67
C SER A 71 34.14 -11.25 -30.93
N ILE A 72 34.76 -11.29 -29.76
CA ILE A 72 34.84 -12.48 -28.91
C ILE A 72 33.44 -12.93 -28.48
N LEU A 73 32.62 -12.03 -27.99
CA LEU A 73 31.26 -12.33 -27.58
C LEU A 73 30.42 -12.81 -28.77
N ASN A 74 30.44 -12.13 -29.88
CA ASN A 74 29.72 -12.56 -31.08
C ASN A 74 30.25 -13.91 -31.60
N LYS A 75 31.54 -14.12 -31.64
CA LYS A 75 32.13 -15.39 -32.12
C LYS A 75 31.82 -16.55 -31.18
N THR A 76 31.84 -16.31 -29.87
CA THR A 76 31.48 -17.33 -28.88
C THR A 76 29.98 -17.67 -28.94
N LEU A 77 29.12 -16.68 -29.12
CA LEU A 77 27.67 -16.87 -29.23
C LEU A 77 27.22 -17.44 -30.55
N THR A 78 27.94 -17.14 -31.67
CA THR A 78 27.64 -17.71 -33.00
C THR A 78 28.36 -19.02 -33.25
N SER A 79 29.44 -19.35 -32.56
CA SER A 79 30.19 -20.59 -32.70
C SER A 79 29.72 -21.73 -31.80
N MET A 80 28.66 -21.56 -31.04
CA MET A 80 27.98 -22.66 -30.39
C MET A 80 27.29 -23.50 -31.49
N PRO A 81 27.80 -24.71 -31.80
CA PRO A 81 27.47 -25.39 -33.04
C PRO A 81 26.08 -26.00 -33.02
N ILE A 82 25.22 -25.45 -33.85
CA ILE A 82 24.20 -26.28 -34.47
C ILE A 82 24.98 -27.19 -35.44
N THR A 83 25.21 -28.43 -34.98
CA THR A 83 25.58 -29.57 -35.80
C THR A 83 26.54 -29.29 -36.97
N GLN A 84 27.84 -29.25 -36.73
CA GLN A 84 28.80 -29.57 -37.76
C GLN A 84 29.24 -31.02 -37.60
N PHE A 85 28.52 -31.94 -38.22
CA PHE A 85 29.08 -33.14 -38.82
C PHE A 85 28.94 -32.98 -40.34
N SER A 86 29.83 -32.24 -40.96
CA SER A 86 30.13 -32.46 -42.35
C SER A 86 30.93 -33.75 -42.44
N GLY A 87 30.26 -34.81 -42.91
CA GLY A 87 30.88 -36.07 -43.14
C GLY A 87 32.14 -35.91 -43.99
N ALA A 88 33.25 -36.35 -43.44
CA ALA A 88 34.47 -36.57 -44.21
C ALA A 88 34.16 -37.65 -45.26
N VAL A 89 33.82 -37.21 -46.49
CA VAL A 89 33.77 -38.04 -47.61
C VAL A 89 35.22 -38.41 -47.98
N VAL A 90 35.65 -39.55 -47.49
CA VAL A 90 36.88 -40.17 -47.94
C VAL A 90 36.60 -40.68 -49.32
N SER A 91 36.95 -39.89 -50.35
CA SER A 91 37.01 -40.41 -51.75
C SER A 91 38.23 -41.22 -51.87
N TYR A 92 38.05 -42.55 -51.83
CA TYR A 92 39.07 -43.49 -52.13
C TYR A 92 39.11 -43.69 -53.63
N ASN A 93 40.12 -43.15 -54.32
CA ASN A 93 40.45 -43.41 -55.70
C ASN A 93 41.07 -44.84 -55.83
N ALA A 94 40.24 -45.82 -56.08
CA ALA A 94 40.74 -47.19 -56.45
C ALA A 94 41.15 -47.19 -57.87
N SER A 95 42.46 -47.17 -58.12
CA SER A 95 43.03 -47.52 -59.45
C SER A 95 42.88 -49.03 -59.77
N SER A 96 42.27 -49.27 -60.86
CA SER A 96 42.07 -50.41 -61.68
C SER A 96 42.94 -51.70 -61.45
N ARG A 97 42.30 -52.72 -60.95
CA ARG A 97 42.40 -54.11 -61.38
C ARG A 97 41.00 -54.70 -61.52
N LYS A 98 40.67 -55.22 -62.73
CA LYS A 98 39.39 -55.92 -62.98
C LYS A 98 39.38 -57.25 -62.23
N VAL A 99 39.34 -57.29 -60.95
CA VAL A 99 38.85 -58.41 -60.16
C VAL A 99 37.36 -58.12 -59.98
N THR A 100 36.52 -59.05 -60.44
CA THR A 100 35.09 -58.85 -60.25
C THR A 100 34.79 -58.95 -58.79
N ALA A 101 33.87 -58.11 -58.29
CA ALA A 101 33.50 -58.08 -56.89
C ALA A 101 33.06 -59.46 -56.36
N LYS A 102 32.58 -60.30 -57.24
CA LYS A 102 32.19 -61.68 -56.95
C LYS A 102 33.40 -62.61 -56.65
N ASP A 103 34.51 -62.52 -57.41
CA ASP A 103 35.72 -63.28 -57.16
C ASP A 103 36.37 -62.87 -55.85
N PHE A 104 36.44 -61.56 -55.56
CA PHE A 104 36.98 -61.03 -54.31
C PHE A 104 36.15 -61.48 -53.08
N ILE A 105 34.81 -61.50 -53.17
CA ILE A 105 33.93 -61.93 -52.07
C ILE A 105 34.08 -63.42 -51.82
N GLN A 106 34.23 -64.26 -52.90
CA GLN A 106 34.33 -65.70 -52.80
C GLN A 106 35.66 -66.15 -52.20
N ASP A 107 36.77 -65.48 -52.55
CA ASP A 107 38.11 -65.76 -52.01
C ASP A 107 38.32 -65.23 -50.59
N ASN A 108 37.54 -64.25 -50.17
CA ASN A 108 37.67 -63.60 -48.87
C ASN A 108 36.37 -63.61 -48.05
N LEU A 109 35.57 -64.65 -48.15
CA LEU A 109 34.23 -64.70 -47.56
C LEU A 109 34.24 -64.40 -46.04
N LEU A 110 35.22 -64.92 -45.30
CA LEU A 110 35.37 -64.69 -43.87
C LEU A 110 35.75 -63.23 -43.55
N THR A 111 36.65 -62.63 -44.30
CA THR A 111 37.06 -61.24 -44.08
C THR A 111 35.97 -60.28 -44.48
N VAL A 112 35.21 -60.51 -45.55
CA VAL A 112 34.09 -59.71 -45.98
C VAL A 112 32.96 -59.78 -44.98
N SER A 113 32.65 -60.97 -44.43
CA SER A 113 31.62 -61.13 -43.41
C SER A 113 32.02 -60.45 -42.08
N LEU A 114 33.31 -60.51 -41.74
CA LEU A 114 33.82 -59.81 -40.57
C LEU A 114 33.72 -58.28 -40.74
N ILE A 115 34.09 -57.75 -41.90
CA ILE A 115 34.00 -56.30 -42.17
C ILE A 115 32.55 -55.87 -42.19
N VAL A 116 31.63 -56.60 -42.76
CA VAL A 116 30.19 -56.31 -42.73
C VAL A 116 29.64 -56.34 -41.30
N GLY A 117 30.05 -57.34 -40.51
CA GLY A 117 29.68 -57.48 -39.12
C GLY A 117 30.18 -56.29 -38.29
N ILE A 118 31.45 -55.89 -38.45
CA ILE A 118 32.01 -54.73 -37.74
C ILE A 118 31.32 -53.43 -38.19
N SER A 119 31.09 -53.24 -39.50
CA SER A 119 30.40 -52.07 -40.01
C SER A 119 28.98 -51.96 -39.48
N PHE A 120 28.24 -53.07 -39.43
CA PHE A 120 26.91 -53.12 -38.82
C PHE A 120 26.95 -52.77 -37.36
N PHE A 121 27.91 -53.31 -36.60
CA PHE A 121 28.08 -53.02 -35.21
C PHE A 121 28.39 -51.50 -34.95
N VAL A 122 29.28 -50.94 -35.77
CA VAL A 122 29.61 -49.49 -35.70
C VAL A 122 28.38 -48.64 -36.00
N VAL A 123 27.61 -48.95 -37.02
CA VAL A 123 26.36 -48.23 -37.34
C VAL A 123 25.37 -48.36 -36.22
N LEU A 124 25.21 -49.56 -35.66
CA LEU A 124 24.33 -49.78 -34.52
C LEU A 124 24.75 -48.91 -33.29
N CYS A 125 26.06 -48.88 -33.00
CA CYS A 125 26.60 -48.04 -31.93
C CYS A 125 26.35 -46.54 -32.17
N ILE A 126 26.48 -46.10 -33.41
CA ILE A 126 26.20 -44.71 -33.81
C ILE A 126 24.71 -44.37 -33.58
N ILE A 127 23.82 -45.26 -34.04
CA ILE A 127 22.37 -45.10 -33.87
C ILE A 127 22.01 -45.06 -32.39
N LEU A 128 22.53 -46.00 -31.57
CA LEU A 128 22.24 -46.03 -30.14
C LEU A 128 22.75 -44.77 -29.41
N ARG A 129 23.96 -44.30 -29.80
CA ARG A 129 24.49 -43.02 -29.26
C ARG A 129 23.64 -41.83 -29.68
N SER A 130 23.21 -41.79 -30.95
CA SER A 130 22.32 -40.74 -31.43
C SER A 130 20.98 -40.70 -30.71
N LEU A 131 20.34 -41.87 -30.53
CA LEU A 131 19.08 -42.00 -29.80
C LEU A 131 19.24 -41.57 -28.34
N LYS A 132 20.34 -41.98 -27.70
CA LYS A 132 20.64 -41.56 -26.31
C LYS A 132 20.88 -40.05 -26.20
N LYS A 133 21.55 -39.45 -27.22
CA LYS A 133 21.78 -38.00 -27.25
C LYS A 133 20.48 -37.24 -27.49
N SER A 134 19.62 -37.72 -28.38
CA SER A 134 18.30 -37.16 -28.66
C SER A 134 17.40 -37.17 -27.42
N LYS A 135 17.30 -38.32 -26.71
CA LYS A 135 16.53 -38.40 -25.46
C LYS A 135 17.03 -37.44 -24.39
N ARG A 136 18.37 -37.34 -24.23
CA ARG A 136 18.95 -36.38 -23.26
C ARG A 136 18.68 -34.92 -23.63
N ALA A 137 18.68 -34.60 -24.93
CA ALA A 137 18.34 -33.26 -25.41
C ALA A 137 16.86 -32.95 -25.17
N GLU A 138 15.97 -33.90 -25.40
CA GLU A 138 14.54 -33.79 -25.14
C GLU A 138 14.24 -33.59 -23.65
N GLU A 139 14.86 -34.40 -22.77
CA GLU A 139 14.74 -34.22 -21.31
C GLU A 139 15.26 -32.86 -20.83
N LYS A 140 16.39 -32.41 -21.41
CA LYS A 140 16.94 -31.10 -21.09
C LYS A 140 16.03 -29.95 -21.53
N SER A 141 15.46 -30.10 -22.75
CA SER A 141 14.48 -29.13 -23.25
C SER A 141 13.20 -29.09 -22.43
N LYS A 142 12.67 -30.24 -21.99
CA LYS A 142 11.51 -30.31 -21.09
C LYS A 142 11.78 -29.64 -19.78
N LYS A 143 12.93 -29.93 -19.14
CA LYS A 143 13.31 -29.28 -17.87
C LYS A 143 13.45 -27.77 -18.03
N SER A 144 14.04 -27.32 -19.13
CA SER A 144 14.17 -25.88 -19.40
C SER A 144 12.81 -25.21 -19.64
N ALA A 145 11.89 -25.90 -20.34
CA ALA A 145 10.52 -25.39 -20.53
C ALA A 145 9.72 -25.34 -19.24
N GLU A 146 9.86 -26.35 -18.36
CA GLU A 146 9.23 -26.34 -17.03
C GLU A 146 9.78 -25.23 -16.14
N GLN A 147 11.09 -24.97 -16.18
CA GLN A 147 11.70 -23.86 -15.44
C GLN A 147 11.22 -22.50 -15.96
N ALA A 148 11.16 -22.35 -17.29
CA ALA A 148 10.66 -21.13 -17.91
C ALA A 148 9.17 -20.88 -17.56
N LEU A 149 8.37 -21.94 -17.54
CA LEU A 149 6.96 -21.83 -17.13
C LEU A 149 6.80 -21.40 -15.67
N LYS A 150 7.58 -22.00 -14.77
CA LYS A 150 7.58 -21.59 -13.36
C LYS A 150 8.01 -20.14 -13.18
N LEU A 151 9.08 -19.74 -13.88
CA LEU A 151 9.58 -18.37 -13.79
C LEU A 151 8.56 -17.36 -14.34
N ASN A 152 7.85 -17.71 -15.42
CA ASN A 152 6.77 -16.87 -15.93
C ASN A 152 5.61 -16.75 -14.94
N GLN A 153 5.23 -17.83 -14.27
CA GLN A 153 4.19 -17.79 -13.23
C GLN A 153 4.61 -16.89 -12.06
N GLU A 154 5.85 -17.05 -11.56
CA GLU A 154 6.38 -16.19 -10.51
C GLU A 154 6.44 -14.71 -10.94
N LEU A 155 6.77 -14.46 -12.21
CA LEU A 155 6.80 -13.11 -12.78
C LEU A 155 5.39 -12.50 -12.85
N GLU A 156 4.40 -13.27 -13.31
CA GLU A 156 3.00 -12.83 -13.36
C GLU A 156 2.45 -12.52 -11.95
N GLU A 157 2.74 -13.39 -10.96
CA GLU A 157 2.37 -13.15 -9.57
C GLU A 157 3.00 -11.85 -9.03
N LYS A 158 4.30 -11.66 -9.28
CA LYS A 158 5.00 -10.43 -8.86
C LYS A 158 4.51 -9.19 -9.60
N GLN A 159 4.18 -9.31 -10.85
CA GLN A 159 3.61 -8.21 -11.62
C GLN A 159 2.22 -7.81 -11.10
N GLN A 160 1.40 -8.80 -10.74
CA GLN A 160 0.08 -8.54 -10.15
C GLN A 160 0.20 -7.89 -8.77
N GLU A 161 1.12 -8.40 -7.94
CA GLU A 161 1.42 -7.80 -6.62
C GLU A 161 1.87 -6.34 -6.75
N LEU A 162 2.79 -6.07 -7.68
CA LEU A 162 3.27 -4.72 -7.95
C LEU A 162 2.17 -3.79 -8.49
N GLN A 163 1.31 -4.32 -9.36
CA GLN A 163 0.17 -3.57 -9.90
C GLN A 163 -0.81 -3.19 -8.78
N ASN A 164 -1.10 -4.12 -7.88
CA ASN A 164 -1.98 -3.86 -6.74
C ASN A 164 -1.37 -2.81 -5.80
N ALA A 165 -0.08 -2.94 -5.48
CA ALA A 165 0.64 -1.96 -4.66
C ALA A 165 0.69 -0.56 -5.32
N LEU A 166 0.84 -0.51 -6.65
CA LEU A 166 0.81 0.74 -7.41
C LEU A 166 -0.56 1.43 -7.34
N VAL A 167 -1.64 0.66 -7.53
CA VAL A 167 -3.02 1.18 -7.43
C VAL A 167 -3.29 1.70 -6.02
N GLU A 168 -2.87 0.97 -4.99
CA GLU A 168 -2.99 1.39 -3.60
C GLU A 168 -2.21 2.68 -3.32
N ALA A 169 -0.95 2.75 -3.74
CA ALA A 169 -0.11 3.94 -3.59
C ALA A 169 -0.67 5.16 -4.35
N GLN A 170 -1.22 4.95 -5.55
CA GLN A 170 -1.86 6.02 -6.32
C GLN A 170 -3.15 6.52 -5.66
N SER A 171 -3.97 5.62 -5.12
CA SER A 171 -5.19 6.00 -4.39
C SER A 171 -4.87 6.78 -3.12
N ALA A 172 -3.87 6.33 -2.35
CA ALA A 172 -3.38 7.03 -1.16
C ALA A 172 -2.83 8.43 -1.52
N ASN A 173 -2.06 8.56 -2.59
CA ASN A 173 -1.53 9.85 -3.03
C ASN A 173 -2.63 10.81 -3.54
N LYS A 174 -3.64 10.27 -4.23
CA LYS A 174 -4.83 11.05 -4.65
C LYS A 174 -5.62 11.53 -3.45
N ALA A 175 -5.84 10.67 -2.47
CA ALA A 175 -6.49 11.02 -1.21
C ALA A 175 -5.72 12.12 -0.48
N LYS A 176 -4.38 12.00 -0.37
CA LYS A 176 -3.50 13.01 0.22
C LYS A 176 -3.57 14.35 -0.49
N THR A 177 -3.61 14.36 -1.83
CA THR A 177 -3.71 15.60 -2.62
C THR A 177 -5.07 16.25 -2.44
N SER A 178 -6.14 15.47 -2.45
CA SER A 178 -7.50 15.95 -2.15
C SER A 178 -7.59 16.51 -0.74
N PHE A 179 -6.97 15.85 0.24
CA PHE A 179 -6.81 16.31 1.61
C PHE A 179 -6.22 17.72 1.68
N LEU A 180 -5.06 17.96 1.06
CA LEU A 180 -4.39 19.26 1.08
C LEU A 180 -5.21 20.37 0.40
N ASN A 181 -5.91 20.04 -0.68
CA ASN A 181 -6.76 20.99 -1.39
C ASN A 181 -7.98 21.40 -0.57
N ASN A 182 -8.67 20.43 0.03
CA ASN A 182 -9.83 20.68 0.89
C ASN A 182 -9.43 21.49 2.13
N MET A 183 -8.30 21.14 2.74
CA MET A 183 -7.72 21.89 3.85
C MET A 183 -7.46 23.36 3.52
N SER A 184 -6.83 23.60 2.38
CA SER A 184 -6.55 24.98 1.94
C SER A 184 -7.82 25.79 1.75
N HIS A 185 -8.88 25.17 1.25
CA HIS A 185 -10.19 25.81 1.11
C HIS A 185 -10.81 26.13 2.48
N ASP A 186 -10.84 25.14 3.39
CA ASP A 186 -11.52 25.23 4.66
C ASP A 186 -10.80 26.15 5.66
N ILE A 187 -9.49 26.29 5.55
CA ILE A 187 -8.70 27.31 6.25
C ILE A 187 -8.95 28.70 5.68
N ARG A 188 -9.04 28.83 4.36
CA ARG A 188 -9.23 30.13 3.69
C ARG A 188 -10.58 30.75 4.00
N THR A 189 -11.63 29.94 4.13
CA THR A 189 -12.99 30.43 4.38
C THR A 189 -13.12 31.22 5.69
N PRO A 190 -12.75 30.70 6.86
CA PRO A 190 -12.81 31.47 8.12
C PRO A 190 -11.83 32.64 8.12
N ILE A 191 -10.65 32.53 7.51
CA ILE A 191 -9.70 33.66 7.39
C ILE A 191 -10.35 34.80 6.59
N ASN A 192 -10.96 34.51 5.45
CA ASN A 192 -11.66 35.52 4.66
C ASN A 192 -12.85 36.09 5.43
N GLY A 193 -13.57 35.28 6.22
CA GLY A 193 -14.62 35.73 7.13
C GLY A 193 -14.09 36.74 8.15
N ILE A 194 -13.00 36.42 8.83
CA ILE A 194 -12.35 37.32 9.78
C ILE A 194 -11.94 38.64 9.10
N MET A 195 -11.26 38.56 7.97
CA MET A 195 -10.81 39.74 7.22
C MET A 195 -11.97 40.60 6.74
N GLY A 196 -13.07 39.96 6.27
CA GLY A 196 -14.30 40.66 5.88
C GLY A 196 -14.95 41.38 7.05
N MET A 197 -15.07 40.75 8.21
CA MET A 197 -15.64 41.38 9.44
C MET A 197 -14.76 42.50 9.94
N LEU A 198 -13.43 42.38 9.91
CA LEU A 198 -12.50 43.44 10.23
C LEU A 198 -12.69 44.66 9.34
N THR A 199 -12.82 44.46 8.02
CA THR A 199 -13.09 45.53 7.07
C THR A 199 -14.42 46.23 7.29
N ILE A 200 -15.46 45.47 7.69
CA ILE A 200 -16.76 46.04 8.08
C ILE A 200 -16.63 46.83 9.36
N LEU A 201 -15.91 46.31 10.35
CA LEU A 201 -15.69 46.96 11.65
C LEU A 201 -14.98 48.31 11.49
N GLU A 202 -13.92 48.33 10.65
CA GLU A 202 -13.19 49.60 10.33
C GLU A 202 -14.10 50.67 9.70
N LYS A 203 -15.11 50.25 8.93
CA LYS A 203 -16.05 51.15 8.24
C LYS A 203 -17.29 51.51 9.07
N SER A 204 -17.54 50.81 10.19
CA SER A 204 -18.80 50.92 10.95
C SER A 204 -18.84 52.14 11.90
N GLY A 205 -17.72 52.84 12.12
CA GLY A 205 -17.66 53.99 12.97
C GLY A 205 -18.09 53.68 14.41
N ASN A 206 -19.04 54.48 14.98
CA ASN A 206 -19.47 54.35 16.38
C ASN A 206 -20.70 53.44 16.58
N ASP A 207 -21.07 52.59 15.60
CA ASP A 207 -22.17 51.65 15.77
C ASP A 207 -21.76 50.46 16.65
N GLY A 208 -22.01 50.56 17.94
CA GLY A 208 -21.57 49.57 18.94
C GLY A 208 -22.26 48.21 18.80
N GLU A 209 -23.48 48.14 18.27
CA GLU A 209 -24.21 46.87 18.09
C GLU A 209 -23.63 46.10 16.91
N ARG A 210 -23.34 46.81 15.81
CA ARG A 210 -22.72 46.24 14.63
C ARG A 210 -21.27 45.82 14.89
N ALA A 211 -20.55 46.59 15.72
CA ALA A 211 -19.22 46.21 16.16
C ALA A 211 -19.23 44.94 17.00
N LYS A 212 -20.21 44.77 17.88
CA LYS A 212 -20.38 43.56 18.70
C LYS A 212 -20.70 42.33 17.82
N ASP A 213 -21.57 42.47 16.83
CA ASP A 213 -21.87 41.38 15.88
C ASP A 213 -20.63 40.96 15.07
N CYS A 214 -19.86 41.94 14.56
CA CYS A 214 -18.60 41.64 13.86
C CYS A 214 -17.59 40.92 14.75
N LEU A 215 -17.41 41.36 16.01
CA LEU A 215 -16.51 40.72 16.98
C LEU A 215 -16.95 39.29 17.29
N ASN A 216 -18.25 39.06 17.47
CA ASN A 216 -18.77 37.71 17.69
C ASN A 216 -18.46 36.79 16.50
N LYS A 217 -18.68 37.23 15.27
CA LYS A 217 -18.39 36.48 14.06
C LYS A 217 -16.89 36.21 13.86
N ILE A 218 -16.05 37.19 14.23
CA ILE A 218 -14.60 37.02 14.24
C ILE A 218 -14.20 35.93 15.24
N ASN A 219 -14.77 35.99 16.45
CA ASN A 219 -14.48 34.99 17.47
C ASN A 219 -14.93 33.59 17.09
N GLU A 220 -16.12 33.43 16.50
CA GLU A 220 -16.63 32.16 15.95
C GLU A 220 -15.73 31.63 14.84
N SER A 221 -15.35 32.48 13.88
CA SER A 221 -14.45 32.09 12.80
C SER A 221 -13.06 31.70 13.29
N SER A 222 -12.55 32.39 14.32
CA SER A 222 -11.27 32.07 14.96
C SER A 222 -11.30 30.74 15.70
N LYS A 223 -12.39 30.46 16.42
CA LYS A 223 -12.59 29.16 17.09
C LYS A 223 -12.68 28.02 16.07
N LEU A 224 -13.40 28.24 14.98
CA LEU A 224 -13.48 27.26 13.90
C LEU A 224 -12.09 26.99 13.28
N LEU A 225 -11.32 28.05 13.00
CA LEU A 225 -9.98 27.90 12.45
C LEU A 225 -9.04 27.12 13.39
N LEU A 226 -9.10 27.43 14.70
CA LEU A 226 -8.30 26.72 15.68
C LEU A 226 -8.68 25.24 15.78
N SER A 227 -9.97 24.93 15.74
CA SER A 227 -10.46 23.54 15.70
C SER A 227 -9.94 22.80 14.47
N LEU A 228 -10.03 23.42 13.27
CA LEU A 228 -9.51 22.87 12.02
C LEU A 228 -8.01 22.54 12.12
N VAL A 229 -7.20 23.49 12.60
CA VAL A 229 -5.75 23.29 12.74
C VAL A 229 -5.46 22.13 13.70
N ASN A 230 -6.16 22.08 14.83
CA ASN A 230 -5.98 21.00 15.80
C ASN A 230 -6.39 19.64 15.22
N ASP A 231 -7.50 19.57 14.50
CA ASP A 231 -7.94 18.31 13.86
C ASP A 231 -6.92 17.80 12.85
N VAL A 232 -6.29 18.70 12.09
CA VAL A 232 -5.21 18.36 11.14
C VAL A 232 -3.97 17.87 11.85
N LEU A 233 -3.55 18.56 12.90
CA LEU A 233 -2.39 18.15 13.69
C LEU A 233 -2.61 16.78 14.33
N ASP A 234 -3.83 16.53 14.82
CA ASP A 234 -4.17 15.23 15.39
C ASP A 234 -4.20 14.12 14.33
N MET A 235 -4.77 14.39 13.16
CA MET A 235 -4.73 13.46 12.03
C MET A 235 -3.29 13.14 11.61
N ALA A 236 -2.45 14.15 11.46
CA ALA A 236 -1.04 13.96 11.11
C ALA A 236 -0.26 13.16 12.16
N LYS A 237 -0.53 13.41 13.44
CA LYS A 237 0.05 12.62 14.54
C LYS A 237 -0.44 11.18 14.51
N LEU A 238 -1.72 10.96 14.28
CA LEU A 238 -2.32 9.62 14.21
C LEU A 238 -1.80 8.80 13.03
N GLU A 239 -1.52 9.43 11.88
CA GLU A 239 -0.94 8.77 10.71
C GLU A 239 0.54 8.40 10.89
N SER A 240 1.29 9.18 11.68
CA SER A 240 2.75 8.99 11.81
C SER A 240 3.17 7.90 12.78
N ASP A 241 2.26 7.15 13.40
CA ASP A 241 2.52 6.19 14.49
C ASP A 241 3.39 6.75 15.65
N THR A 242 3.63 8.06 15.64
CA THR A 242 4.43 8.75 16.67
C THR A 242 3.63 9.10 17.91
N VAL A 243 2.33 8.87 17.88
CA VAL A 243 1.48 9.04 19.07
C VAL A 243 1.79 7.90 20.03
N VAL A 244 2.67 8.18 20.98
CA VAL A 244 2.73 7.37 22.19
C VAL A 244 1.43 7.63 22.92
N PHE A 245 0.52 6.67 22.90
CA PHE A 245 -0.61 6.66 23.81
C PHE A 245 -0.02 6.44 25.19
N GLY A 246 0.42 7.53 25.83
CA GLY A 246 0.80 7.49 27.22
C GLY A 246 -0.46 7.20 28.02
N ASP A 247 -0.64 5.96 28.39
CA ASP A 247 -1.69 5.59 29.31
C ASP A 247 -1.35 6.18 30.67
N GLU A 248 -2.23 7.03 31.15
CA GLU A 248 -2.24 7.53 32.52
C GLU A 248 -3.36 6.88 33.32
N SER A 249 -3.19 6.79 34.63
CA SER A 249 -4.25 6.32 35.51
C SER A 249 -5.34 7.39 35.62
N ILE A 250 -6.48 7.16 34.98
CA ILE A 250 -7.60 8.12 34.96
C ILE A 250 -8.77 7.62 35.80
N ASN A 251 -9.40 8.52 36.50
CA ASN A 251 -10.67 8.23 37.16
C ASN A 251 -11.80 8.26 36.14
N LEU A 252 -12.34 7.08 35.82
CA LEU A 252 -13.33 6.92 34.75
C LEU A 252 -14.64 7.66 35.07
N ASP A 253 -15.08 7.64 36.31
CA ASP A 253 -16.27 8.36 36.76
C ASP A 253 -16.12 9.87 36.56
N GLN A 254 -14.97 10.43 36.95
CA GLN A 254 -14.69 11.87 36.81
C GLN A 254 -14.69 12.29 35.34
N VAL A 255 -14.01 11.52 34.48
CA VAL A 255 -13.95 11.81 33.03
C VAL A 255 -15.37 11.80 32.44
N CYS A 256 -16.17 10.81 32.80
CA CYS A 256 -17.55 10.71 32.33
C CYS A 256 -18.44 11.83 32.80
N LYS A 257 -18.31 12.24 34.05
CA LYS A 257 -19.04 13.41 34.61
C LYS A 257 -18.68 14.69 33.90
N GLU A 258 -17.40 14.98 33.75
CA GLU A 258 -16.92 16.19 33.05
C GLU A 258 -17.45 16.27 31.60
N ILE A 259 -17.47 15.14 30.89
CA ILE A 259 -18.03 15.08 29.56
C ILE A 259 -19.53 15.35 29.59
N THR A 260 -20.24 14.64 30.44
CA THR A 260 -21.70 14.70 30.55
C THR A 260 -22.17 16.10 30.90
N GLU A 261 -21.58 16.76 31.92
CA GLU A 261 -21.92 18.13 32.33
C GLU A 261 -21.70 19.14 31.19
N SER A 262 -20.55 19.06 30.50
CA SER A 262 -20.26 19.92 29.35
C SER A 262 -21.27 19.73 28.20
N LEU A 263 -21.71 18.50 27.97
CA LEU A 263 -22.62 18.14 26.90
C LEU A 263 -24.08 18.54 27.20
N TYR A 264 -24.53 18.38 28.43
CA TYR A 264 -25.87 18.84 28.88
C TYR A 264 -26.05 20.32 28.66
N PHE A 265 -25.09 21.12 29.10
CA PHE A 265 -25.14 22.59 28.95
C PHE A 265 -25.26 23.00 27.46
N GLN A 266 -24.44 22.42 26.59
CA GLN A 266 -24.45 22.74 25.17
C GLN A 266 -25.76 22.30 24.48
N ALA A 267 -26.32 21.19 24.87
CA ALA A 267 -27.58 20.68 24.33
C ALA A 267 -28.79 21.52 24.76
N GLU A 268 -28.81 21.95 26.02
CA GLU A 268 -29.85 22.82 26.54
C GLU A 268 -29.89 24.17 25.81
N GLU A 269 -28.74 24.80 25.56
CA GLU A 269 -28.65 26.00 24.73
C GLU A 269 -29.27 25.85 23.34
N LYS A 270 -29.24 24.63 22.78
CA LYS A 270 -29.82 24.29 21.48
C LYS A 270 -31.26 23.76 21.55
N GLY A 271 -31.84 23.70 22.73
CA GLY A 271 -33.20 23.18 22.95
C GLY A 271 -33.32 21.67 22.68
N LEU A 272 -32.24 20.89 22.88
CA LEU A 272 -32.23 19.44 22.72
C LEU A 272 -32.39 18.76 24.09
N HIS A 273 -33.11 17.62 24.08
CA HIS A 273 -33.29 16.82 25.26
C HIS A 273 -32.23 15.73 25.35
N VAL A 274 -31.43 15.72 26.41
CA VAL A 274 -30.40 14.70 26.64
C VAL A 274 -30.87 13.76 27.75
N ILE A 275 -30.78 12.46 27.48
CA ILE A 275 -31.06 11.40 28.43
C ILE A 275 -29.77 10.58 28.57
N GLY A 276 -29.19 10.56 29.77
CA GLY A 276 -27.96 9.85 30.08
C GLY A 276 -28.20 8.72 31.06
N GLU A 277 -27.64 7.54 30.77
CA GLU A 277 -27.57 6.39 31.66
C GLU A 277 -26.13 5.90 31.73
N HIS A 278 -25.63 5.60 32.91
CA HIS A 278 -24.32 5.00 33.09
C HIS A 278 -24.29 4.07 34.30
N ASP A 279 -23.46 3.05 34.23
CA ASP A 279 -23.12 2.22 35.36
C ASP A 279 -22.38 3.04 36.43
N ASP A 280 -22.29 2.51 37.64
CA ASP A 280 -21.50 3.17 38.72
C ASP A 280 -20.01 2.87 38.49
N TYR A 281 -19.25 3.91 38.18
CA TYR A 281 -17.81 3.87 38.01
C TYR A 281 -17.05 4.51 39.18
N SER A 282 -17.72 4.75 40.29
CA SER A 282 -17.13 5.39 41.50
C SER A 282 -15.90 4.59 41.96
N GLY A 283 -14.77 5.29 42.06
CA GLY A 283 -13.51 4.69 42.48
C GLY A 283 -12.84 3.74 41.48
N ILE A 284 -13.32 3.69 40.23
CA ILE A 284 -12.69 2.90 39.17
C ILE A 284 -11.67 3.77 38.44
N TYR A 285 -10.41 3.35 38.55
CA TYR A 285 -9.29 3.93 37.81
C TYR A 285 -8.87 2.99 36.70
N VAL A 286 -8.60 3.53 35.51
CA VAL A 286 -8.18 2.75 34.37
C VAL A 286 -6.98 3.40 33.68
N TRP A 287 -6.12 2.56 33.11
CA TRP A 287 -5.03 3.04 32.25
C TRP A 287 -5.59 3.42 30.90
N SER A 288 -5.58 4.71 30.59
CA SER A 288 -6.06 5.26 29.31
C SER A 288 -5.58 6.70 29.12
N ASN A 289 -5.93 7.30 27.98
CA ASN A 289 -5.70 8.71 27.73
C ASN A 289 -7.02 9.49 27.81
N ALA A 290 -7.18 10.30 28.86
CA ALA A 290 -8.39 11.09 29.10
C ALA A 290 -8.72 12.06 27.96
N VAL A 291 -7.69 12.66 27.33
CA VAL A 291 -7.88 13.62 26.22
C VAL A 291 -8.44 12.91 24.99
N HIS A 292 -7.93 11.73 24.67
CA HIS A 292 -8.42 10.95 23.53
C HIS A 292 -9.83 10.42 23.78
N LEU A 293 -10.11 9.89 24.96
CA LEU A 293 -11.46 9.45 25.33
C LEU A 293 -12.48 10.60 25.26
N LYS A 294 -12.14 11.75 25.84
CA LYS A 294 -12.97 12.96 25.74
C LYS A 294 -13.18 13.37 24.28
N LYS A 295 -12.13 13.34 23.46
CA LYS A 295 -12.22 13.72 22.04
C LYS A 295 -13.15 12.79 21.26
N VAL A 296 -13.09 11.47 21.48
CA VAL A 296 -13.99 10.49 20.86
C VAL A 296 -15.45 10.81 21.21
N LEU A 297 -15.76 10.91 22.50
CA LEU A 297 -17.15 11.08 22.96
C LEU A 297 -17.70 12.48 22.58
N MET A 298 -16.89 13.53 22.69
CA MET A 298 -17.28 14.87 22.27
C MET A 298 -17.58 14.97 20.78
N ASN A 299 -16.79 14.34 19.91
CA ASN A 299 -17.04 14.34 18.48
C ASN A 299 -18.36 13.64 18.13
N LEU A 300 -18.63 12.48 18.73
CA LEU A 300 -19.87 11.75 18.49
C LEU A 300 -21.09 12.55 18.98
N PHE A 301 -21.00 13.12 20.16
CA PHE A 301 -22.10 13.89 20.72
C PHE A 301 -22.35 15.21 19.97
N THR A 302 -21.30 15.95 19.64
CA THR A 302 -21.43 17.18 18.86
C THR A 302 -22.04 16.92 17.47
N ASN A 303 -21.72 15.78 16.85
CA ASN A 303 -22.39 15.34 15.62
C ASN A 303 -23.87 15.07 15.88
N SER A 304 -24.23 14.37 16.94
CA SER A 304 -25.62 14.10 17.31
C SER A 304 -26.40 15.40 17.63
N MET A 305 -25.75 16.43 18.17
CA MET A 305 -26.36 17.75 18.35
C MET A 305 -26.51 18.51 17.04
N LYS A 306 -25.48 18.44 16.20
CA LYS A 306 -25.40 19.21 14.95
C LYS A 306 -26.42 18.73 13.92
N TYR A 307 -26.58 17.44 13.78
CA TYR A 307 -27.46 16.80 12.80
C TYR A 307 -28.81 16.39 13.40
N ASN A 308 -29.16 16.96 14.55
CA ASN A 308 -30.46 16.72 15.17
C ASN A 308 -31.55 17.63 14.57
N LYS A 309 -32.79 17.28 14.83
CA LYS A 309 -33.93 18.14 14.53
C LYS A 309 -34.23 19.08 15.70
N VAL A 310 -34.97 20.15 15.43
CA VAL A 310 -35.43 21.08 16.46
C VAL A 310 -36.23 20.31 17.53
N ASN A 311 -35.94 20.56 18.79
CA ASN A 311 -36.51 19.82 19.95
C ASN A 311 -36.30 18.31 19.89
N GLY A 312 -35.19 17.90 19.26
CA GLY A 312 -34.79 16.50 19.19
C GLY A 312 -34.25 15.97 20.52
N SER A 313 -33.90 14.69 20.51
CA SER A 313 -33.38 14.01 21.70
C SER A 313 -32.09 13.27 21.38
N ILE A 314 -31.20 13.24 22.38
CA ILE A 314 -29.97 12.45 22.35
C ILE A 314 -29.99 11.54 23.57
N TYR A 315 -29.85 10.26 23.31
CA TYR A 315 -29.68 9.24 24.34
C TYR A 315 -28.22 8.84 24.42
N MET A 316 -27.65 8.85 25.60
CA MET A 316 -26.28 8.50 25.87
C MET A 316 -26.24 7.41 26.95
N SER A 317 -25.56 6.29 26.65
CA SER A 317 -25.34 5.28 27.66
C SER A 317 -23.88 4.83 27.70
N MET A 318 -23.43 4.54 28.92
CA MET A 318 -22.14 3.95 29.19
C MET A 318 -22.33 2.74 30.09
N ARG A 319 -21.94 1.56 29.59
CA ARG A 319 -22.13 0.29 30.29
C ARG A 319 -20.87 -0.56 30.25
N THR A 320 -20.66 -1.29 31.32
CA THR A 320 -19.61 -2.34 31.34
C THR A 320 -20.18 -3.61 30.75
N ILE A 321 -19.62 -4.08 29.65
CA ILE A 321 -20.06 -5.33 28.98
C ILE A 321 -19.26 -6.55 29.44
N GLU A 322 -18.02 -6.32 29.89
CA GLU A 322 -17.16 -7.36 30.44
C GLU A 322 -16.25 -6.76 31.50
N ARG A 323 -16.00 -7.49 32.60
CA ARG A 323 -15.12 -7.07 33.68
C ARG A 323 -14.44 -8.27 34.33
N SER A 324 -13.13 -8.15 34.51
CA SER A 324 -12.27 -9.04 35.30
C SER A 324 -11.60 -8.25 36.44
N GLU A 325 -10.63 -8.85 37.11
CA GLU A 325 -9.90 -8.18 38.18
C GLU A 325 -9.00 -7.04 37.65
N ASP A 326 -8.43 -7.22 36.46
CA ASP A 326 -7.42 -6.33 35.87
C ASP A 326 -7.84 -5.66 34.55
N HIS A 327 -8.97 -6.04 34.00
CA HIS A 327 -9.48 -5.52 32.73
C HIS A 327 -10.99 -5.29 32.77
N MET A 328 -11.45 -4.30 32.05
CA MET A 328 -12.87 -4.07 31.78
C MET A 328 -13.07 -3.59 30.35
N THR A 329 -14.23 -3.94 29.80
CA THR A 329 -14.64 -3.47 28.47
C THR A 329 -15.92 -2.65 28.64
N CYS A 330 -15.88 -1.41 28.17
CA CYS A 330 -17.01 -0.49 28.24
C CYS A 330 -17.63 -0.28 26.85
N GLU A 331 -18.95 -0.25 26.82
CA GLU A 331 -19.74 0.21 25.68
C GLU A 331 -20.19 1.67 25.94
N PHE A 332 -19.85 2.54 24.99
CA PHE A 332 -20.38 3.90 24.92
C PHE A 332 -21.33 3.98 23.74
N LYS A 333 -22.57 4.32 24.00
CA LYS A 333 -23.60 4.42 22.98
C LYS A 333 -24.19 5.82 22.95
N ILE A 334 -24.19 6.45 21.79
CA ILE A 334 -24.79 7.76 21.56
C ILE A 334 -25.80 7.62 20.42
N ARG A 335 -27.07 7.82 20.76
CA ARG A 335 -28.19 7.71 19.81
C ARG A 335 -28.92 9.05 19.73
N ASP A 336 -29.16 9.51 18.52
CA ASP A 336 -29.99 10.66 18.23
C ASP A 336 -31.23 10.28 17.40
N ASN A 337 -32.21 11.17 17.37
CA ASN A 337 -33.36 11.08 16.50
C ASN A 337 -33.35 12.12 15.38
N GLY A 338 -32.16 12.49 14.93
CA GLY A 338 -31.91 13.52 13.92
C GLY A 338 -32.23 13.09 12.50
N ILE A 339 -31.51 13.66 11.54
CA ILE A 339 -31.73 13.45 10.09
C ILE A 339 -31.32 12.05 9.61
N GLY A 340 -30.43 11.36 10.34
CA GLY A 340 -29.88 10.07 9.95
C GLY A 340 -29.02 10.12 8.68
N MET A 341 -28.54 8.94 8.26
CA MET A 341 -27.63 8.76 7.14
C MET A 341 -28.09 7.63 6.23
N SER A 342 -27.71 7.68 4.94
CA SER A 342 -27.95 6.58 4.01
C SER A 342 -26.98 5.41 4.26
N GLU A 343 -27.41 4.20 3.93
CA GLU A 343 -26.58 3.00 4.07
C GLU A 343 -25.31 3.09 3.21
N GLU A 344 -25.42 3.67 2.02
CA GLU A 344 -24.29 3.87 1.11
C GLU A 344 -23.23 4.81 1.70
N PHE A 345 -23.66 5.92 2.30
CA PHE A 345 -22.75 6.85 3.00
C PHE A 345 -22.03 6.19 4.19
N ILE A 346 -22.77 5.44 5.00
CA ILE A 346 -22.18 4.73 6.16
C ILE A 346 -21.09 3.76 5.71
N LYS A 347 -21.35 2.96 4.67
CA LYS A 347 -20.42 1.94 4.19
C LYS A 347 -19.16 2.49 3.53
N ASN A 348 -19.30 3.55 2.75
CA ASN A 348 -18.23 3.97 1.84
C ASN A 348 -17.55 5.28 2.26
N GLU A 349 -18.27 6.17 2.97
CA GLU A 349 -17.86 7.58 3.08
C GLU A 349 -17.72 8.10 4.51
N LEU A 350 -18.49 7.60 5.48
CA LEU A 350 -18.58 8.15 6.84
C LEU A 350 -17.23 8.35 7.53
N PHE A 351 -16.30 7.43 7.34
CA PHE A 351 -14.96 7.48 7.93
C PHE A 351 -13.88 7.97 6.96
N THR A 352 -14.29 8.46 5.79
CA THR A 352 -13.36 9.05 4.82
C THR A 352 -13.11 10.51 5.17
N PRO A 353 -11.85 10.95 5.28
CA PRO A 353 -11.54 12.33 5.62
C PRO A 353 -12.17 13.34 4.63
N PHE A 354 -12.72 14.44 5.16
CA PHE A 354 -13.34 15.56 4.41
C PHE A 354 -14.61 15.24 3.65
N VAL A 355 -15.18 14.08 3.82
CA VAL A 355 -16.46 13.72 3.22
C VAL A 355 -17.60 14.08 4.18
N GLN A 356 -18.66 14.66 3.64
CA GLN A 356 -19.88 15.02 4.36
C GLN A 356 -21.08 14.50 3.57
N ALA A 357 -22.14 14.08 4.28
CA ALA A 357 -23.33 13.51 3.67
C ALA A 357 -24.11 14.51 2.79
N ASP A 358 -23.94 15.80 3.03
CA ASP A 358 -24.54 16.90 2.23
C ASP A 358 -23.48 17.96 1.95
N ASN A 359 -23.03 18.01 0.68
CA ASN A 359 -22.08 19.00 0.17
C ASN A 359 -22.79 20.21 -0.45
N SER A 360 -24.07 20.44 -0.17
CA SER A 360 -24.78 21.59 -0.73
C SER A 360 -24.26 22.90 -0.12
N PRO A 361 -24.02 23.95 -0.93
CA PRO A 361 -23.56 25.26 -0.44
C PRO A 361 -24.54 25.97 0.52
N ARG A 362 -25.71 25.38 0.73
CA ARG A 362 -26.79 25.88 1.60
C ARG A 362 -26.97 25.06 2.87
N SER A 363 -26.13 24.06 3.13
CA SER A 363 -26.24 23.33 4.40
C SER A 363 -25.75 24.25 5.52
N ASP A 364 -26.63 24.55 6.46
CA ASP A 364 -26.31 25.27 7.72
C ASP A 364 -25.33 24.48 8.62
N TYR A 365 -24.88 23.32 8.15
CA TYR A 365 -24.06 22.37 8.88
C TYR A 365 -22.58 22.46 8.48
N ASN A 366 -21.90 23.54 8.90
CA ASN A 366 -20.45 23.67 8.74
C ASN A 366 -19.67 22.63 9.56
N GLY A 367 -18.84 21.82 8.94
CA GLY A 367 -17.96 20.88 9.62
C GLY A 367 -16.73 20.59 8.80
N THR A 368 -15.71 20.05 9.45
CA THR A 368 -14.42 19.73 8.79
C THR A 368 -14.42 18.44 8.01
N GLY A 369 -15.37 17.54 8.30
CA GLY A 369 -15.35 16.17 7.81
C GLY A 369 -14.21 15.32 8.39
N LEU A 370 -13.51 15.83 9.41
CA LEU A 370 -12.39 15.12 10.05
C LEU A 370 -12.80 14.42 11.35
N GLY A 371 -13.89 14.82 11.97
CA GLY A 371 -14.29 14.29 13.28
C GLY A 371 -14.47 12.78 13.29
N MET A 372 -15.19 12.21 12.32
CA MET A 372 -15.45 10.77 12.27
C MET A 372 -14.22 9.92 11.91
N PRO A 373 -13.38 10.29 10.93
CA PRO A 373 -12.08 9.66 10.72
C PRO A 373 -11.19 9.64 11.96
N ILE A 374 -11.09 10.78 12.67
CA ILE A 374 -10.32 10.89 13.92
C ILE A 374 -10.88 9.96 15.00
N VAL A 375 -12.21 9.92 15.17
CA VAL A 375 -12.86 9.01 16.12
C VAL A 375 -12.50 7.56 15.82
N LYS A 376 -12.61 7.13 14.55
CA LYS A 376 -12.28 5.76 14.16
C LYS A 376 -10.83 5.41 14.48
N GLN A 377 -9.88 6.26 14.08
CA GLN A 377 -8.46 6.02 14.35
C GLN A 377 -8.13 6.00 15.84
N LEU A 378 -8.71 6.92 16.63
CA LEU A 378 -8.50 6.93 18.07
C LEU A 378 -9.04 5.65 18.72
N VAL A 379 -10.25 5.24 18.38
CA VAL A 379 -10.87 4.02 18.91
C VAL A 379 -10.05 2.78 18.53
N GLU A 380 -9.60 2.66 17.29
CA GLU A 380 -8.75 1.56 16.84
C GLU A 380 -7.40 1.54 17.57
N LYS A 381 -6.76 2.70 17.75
CA LYS A 381 -5.50 2.81 18.51
C LYS A 381 -5.67 2.57 20.01
N MET A 382 -6.84 2.80 20.56
CA MET A 382 -7.20 2.42 21.93
C MET A 382 -7.58 0.92 22.05
N GLY A 383 -7.45 0.14 20.98
CA GLY A 383 -7.76 -1.28 20.94
C GLY A 383 -9.25 -1.60 20.89
N GLY A 384 -10.09 -0.60 20.59
CA GLY A 384 -11.54 -0.74 20.55
C GLY A 384 -12.14 -0.88 19.16
N THR A 385 -13.46 -0.80 19.10
CA THR A 385 -14.24 -0.84 17.87
C THR A 385 -15.34 0.21 17.88
N ILE A 386 -15.69 0.73 16.72
CA ILE A 386 -16.83 1.62 16.51
C ILE A 386 -17.78 1.03 15.48
N THR A 387 -19.08 1.02 15.78
CA THR A 387 -20.15 0.63 14.87
C THR A 387 -21.20 1.72 14.78
N VAL A 388 -21.90 1.78 13.65
CA VAL A 388 -22.90 2.80 13.36
C VAL A 388 -24.13 2.17 12.76
N GLU A 389 -25.29 2.48 13.35
CA GLU A 389 -26.61 2.14 12.84
C GLU A 389 -27.34 3.46 12.57
N SER A 390 -27.81 3.68 11.35
CA SER A 390 -28.52 4.91 11.01
C SER A 390 -29.48 4.68 9.84
N LYS A 391 -30.55 5.47 9.83
CA LYS A 391 -31.51 5.50 8.73
C LYS A 391 -32.00 6.92 8.50
N LEU A 392 -32.09 7.32 7.25
CA LEU A 392 -32.56 8.65 6.88
C LEU A 392 -33.94 8.97 7.50
N GLY A 393 -34.01 10.10 8.20
CA GLY A 393 -35.21 10.61 8.89
C GLY A 393 -35.46 9.99 10.27
N GLU A 394 -34.73 8.93 10.66
CA GLU A 394 -34.94 8.23 11.95
C GLU A 394 -33.84 8.54 12.98
N GLY A 395 -32.68 9.05 12.54
CA GLY A 395 -31.53 9.37 13.37
C GLY A 395 -30.39 8.38 13.26
N SER A 396 -29.42 8.48 14.17
CA SER A 396 -28.22 7.65 14.15
C SER A 396 -27.91 7.10 15.55
N CYS A 397 -27.24 5.95 15.58
CA CYS A 397 -26.73 5.33 16.79
C CYS A 397 -25.29 4.93 16.59
N PHE A 398 -24.39 5.56 17.32
CA PHE A 398 -22.97 5.24 17.36
C PHE A 398 -22.69 4.40 18.60
N THR A 399 -22.02 3.26 18.42
CA THR A 399 -21.59 2.37 19.49
C THR A 399 -20.09 2.21 19.46
N VAL A 400 -19.41 2.62 20.53
CA VAL A 400 -17.97 2.48 20.73
C VAL A 400 -17.73 1.48 21.85
N ILE A 401 -16.87 0.51 21.59
CA ILE A 401 -16.47 -0.49 22.58
C ILE A 401 -14.97 -0.30 22.81
N LEU A 402 -14.59 -0.05 24.06
CA LEU A 402 -13.21 0.18 24.47
C LEU A 402 -12.80 -0.77 25.58
N PRO A 403 -11.70 -1.51 25.41
CA PRO A 403 -11.07 -2.25 26.49
C PRO A 403 -10.20 -1.31 27.34
N PHE A 404 -10.26 -1.48 28.65
CA PHE A 404 -9.43 -0.76 29.61
C PHE A 404 -8.73 -1.73 30.53
N LYS A 405 -7.48 -1.43 30.85
CA LYS A 405 -6.77 -2.08 31.94
C LYS A 405 -7.11 -1.33 33.24
N ILE A 406 -7.59 -2.05 34.25
CA ILE A 406 -7.93 -1.47 35.56
C ILE A 406 -6.61 -1.16 36.31
N ASP A 407 -6.50 0.03 36.88
CA ASP A 407 -5.40 0.35 37.79
C ASP A 407 -5.79 -0.10 39.22
N THR A 408 -5.37 -1.30 39.57
CA THR A 408 -5.62 -1.90 40.90
C THR A 408 -4.83 -1.23 42.02
N ASN A 409 -3.85 -0.38 41.72
CA ASN A 409 -2.99 0.32 42.68
C ASN A 409 -3.42 1.77 42.92
N ALA A 410 -4.36 2.30 42.13
CA ALA A 410 -4.86 3.65 42.30
C ALA A 410 -5.56 3.79 43.67
N ARG A 411 -5.19 4.83 44.41
CA ARG A 411 -5.90 5.23 45.63
C ARG A 411 -6.90 6.30 45.27
N PRO A 412 -8.15 6.22 45.75
CA PRO A 412 -9.07 7.33 45.62
C PRO A 412 -8.43 8.58 46.23
N GLU A 413 -8.45 9.69 45.51
CA GLU A 413 -8.09 10.96 46.10
C GLU A 413 -9.03 11.21 47.28
N GLU A 414 -8.49 11.30 48.51
CA GLU A 414 -9.25 11.77 49.65
C GLU A 414 -9.70 13.20 49.32
N LYS A 415 -11.01 13.40 49.23
CA LYS A 415 -11.56 14.76 49.15
C LYS A 415 -11.12 15.49 50.41
N GLU A 416 -10.23 16.46 50.25
CA GLU A 416 -10.09 17.48 51.28
C GLU A 416 -11.44 18.20 51.41
N ASP A 417 -12.07 18.05 52.59
CA ASP A 417 -13.32 18.67 52.99
C ASP A 417 -13.19 20.21 53.06
#